data_28bebca4616b5edd9dc6be226d01d0f5
#
_entry.id   28bebca4616b5edd9dc6be226d01d0f5
#
_cell.length_a   1.000
_cell.length_b   1.000
_cell.length_c   1.000
_cell.angle_alpha   90.00
_cell.angle_beta   90.00
_cell.angle_gamma   90.00
#
_symmetry.space_group_name_H-M   'P 1'
#
loop_
_entity.id
_entity.type
_entity.pdbx_description
1 polymer ?
#
loop_
_entity_poly.entity_id
_entity_poly.type
_entity_poly.pdbx_seq_one_letter_code
_entity_poly.pdbx_strand_id
1 'polypeptide(L)'
;MGLPLHPHDRIALLGRNRRPEWQWFEIVLAYDNARLPEALLRAGMALGRRDFTGVGIETLQWIVTRQTSPEGRFRAVGTESFGRAYAPPLQFDQQPLEAQATVEACVAAHEATGERRWVDEAMRAYRWYLGGNDLDLPLATAQDGGCFDGLMPHGLNRNQGAESILALQLANCAISALSKATGNVATPVRAAVA
;
A
#
# COMPACT_ATOMS: atom_id res chain seq x y z
N MET A 1 -1.13 -24.47 -0.82
CA MET A 1 -0.61 -23.42 0.08
C MET A 1 0.88 -23.30 -0.17
N GLY A 2 1.30 -22.28 -0.95
CA GLY A 2 2.72 -22.13 -1.33
C GLY A 2 3.52 -21.60 -0.12
N LEU A 3 4.74 -22.13 0.07
CA LEU A 3 5.68 -21.59 1.07
C LEU A 3 5.98 -20.12 0.72
N PRO A 4 6.14 -19.23 1.72
CA PRO A 4 6.52 -17.86 1.48
C PRO A 4 7.87 -17.83 0.75
N LEU A 5 7.92 -17.15 -0.40
CA LEU A 5 9.14 -17.02 -1.19
C LEU A 5 10.24 -16.32 -0.38
N HIS A 6 11.44 -16.91 -0.38
CA HIS A 6 12.61 -16.28 0.21
C HIS A 6 12.95 -14.96 -0.50
N PRO A 7 13.52 -13.93 0.17
CA PRO A 7 13.90 -12.65 -0.47
C PRO A 7 14.74 -12.81 -1.74
N HIS A 8 15.65 -13.77 -1.79
CA HIS A 8 16.43 -14.10 -3.01
C HIS A 8 15.55 -14.55 -4.17
N ASP A 9 14.50 -15.34 -3.90
CA ASP A 9 13.58 -15.81 -4.94
C ASP A 9 12.79 -14.65 -5.54
N ARG A 10 12.45 -13.63 -4.74
CA ARG A 10 11.78 -12.41 -5.20
C ARG A 10 12.65 -11.61 -6.17
N ILE A 11 13.94 -11.44 -5.87
CA ILE A 11 14.88 -10.77 -6.78
C ILE A 11 15.03 -11.56 -8.08
N ALA A 12 15.10 -12.89 -8.02
CA ALA A 12 15.14 -13.73 -9.20
C ALA A 12 13.87 -13.62 -10.05
N LEU A 13 12.69 -13.54 -9.42
CA LEU A 13 11.41 -13.30 -10.11
C LEU A 13 11.40 -11.94 -10.80
N LEU A 14 11.82 -10.88 -10.12
CA LEU A 14 11.94 -9.55 -10.72
C LEU A 14 12.84 -9.60 -11.96
N GLY A 15 14.02 -10.24 -11.89
CA GLY A 15 14.95 -10.37 -13.00
C GLY A 15 14.36 -11.08 -14.22
N ARG A 16 13.45 -12.05 -14.02
CA ARG A 16 12.76 -12.78 -15.10
C ARG A 16 11.63 -11.99 -15.75
N ASN A 17 10.89 -11.21 -14.95
CA ASN A 17 9.65 -10.57 -15.36
C ASN A 17 9.83 -9.09 -15.73
N ARG A 18 10.97 -8.50 -15.36
CA ARG A 18 11.30 -7.09 -15.60
C ARG A 18 11.32 -6.76 -17.10
N ARG A 19 10.70 -5.64 -17.46
CA ARG A 19 10.72 -5.01 -18.79
C ARG A 19 10.89 -3.50 -18.64
N PRO A 20 11.24 -2.75 -19.67
CA PRO A 20 11.40 -1.29 -19.58
C PRO A 20 10.22 -0.58 -18.89
N GLU A 21 8.99 -0.94 -19.25
CA GLU A 21 7.77 -0.34 -18.71
C GLU A 21 7.18 -1.10 -17.50
N TRP A 22 7.79 -2.24 -17.11
CA TRP A 22 7.28 -3.15 -16.08
C TRP A 22 8.38 -3.53 -15.10
N GLN A 23 8.45 -2.83 -13.98
CA GLN A 23 9.46 -3.04 -12.94
C GLN A 23 8.87 -3.81 -11.76
N TRP A 24 8.25 -4.96 -12.04
CA TRP A 24 7.50 -5.74 -11.06
C TRP A 24 7.94 -7.19 -11.00
N PHE A 25 7.70 -7.82 -9.86
CA PHE A 25 8.10 -9.21 -9.55
C PHE A 25 7.35 -10.24 -10.38
N GLU A 26 6.09 -9.95 -10.70
CA GLU A 26 5.17 -10.83 -11.41
C GLU A 26 4.75 -10.20 -12.74
N ILE A 27 4.19 -11.01 -13.63
CA ILE A 27 3.68 -10.51 -14.91
C ILE A 27 2.36 -9.75 -14.78
N VAL A 28 1.73 -9.82 -13.61
CA VAL A 28 0.45 -9.18 -13.28
C VAL A 28 0.58 -8.32 -12.02
N LEU A 29 -0.28 -7.34 -11.86
CA LEU A 29 -0.64 -6.78 -10.57
C LEU A 29 -1.82 -7.58 -10.02
N ALA A 30 -1.77 -7.91 -8.74
CA ALA A 30 -2.77 -8.74 -8.12
C ALA A 30 -3.18 -8.15 -6.76
N TYR A 31 -3.02 -8.91 -5.72
CA TYR A 31 -3.50 -8.66 -4.39
C TYR A 31 -2.33 -8.27 -3.47
N ASP A 32 -2.56 -7.28 -2.58
CA ASP A 32 -1.58 -6.88 -1.55
C ASP A 32 -0.19 -6.53 -2.14
N ASN A 33 -0.20 -5.78 -3.24
CA ASN A 33 0.99 -5.56 -4.06
C ASN A 33 2.19 -5.02 -3.27
N ALA A 34 2.00 -4.00 -2.45
CA ALA A 34 3.11 -3.33 -1.76
C ALA A 34 3.80 -4.20 -0.69
N ARG A 35 3.26 -5.38 -0.35
CA ARG A 35 3.92 -6.36 0.55
C ARG A 35 5.20 -6.93 -0.05
N LEU A 36 5.30 -7.00 -1.37
CA LEU A 36 6.50 -7.53 -2.01
C LEU A 36 7.72 -6.63 -1.77
N PRO A 37 7.68 -5.33 -2.10
CA PRO A 37 8.77 -4.42 -1.75
C PRO A 37 8.97 -4.25 -0.24
N GLU A 38 7.91 -4.20 0.58
CA GLU A 38 8.02 -4.13 2.03
C GLU A 38 8.85 -5.29 2.59
N ALA A 39 8.57 -6.52 2.16
CA ALA A 39 9.31 -7.69 2.62
C ALA A 39 10.81 -7.60 2.30
N LEU A 40 11.19 -7.02 1.13
CA LEU A 40 12.59 -6.79 0.78
C LEU A 40 13.22 -5.70 1.65
N LEU A 41 12.51 -4.60 1.91
CA LEU A 41 12.99 -3.53 2.77
C LEU A 41 13.26 -4.03 4.19
N ARG A 42 12.31 -4.72 4.79
CA ARG A 42 12.46 -5.28 6.13
C ARG A 42 13.56 -6.34 6.21
N ALA A 43 13.65 -7.24 5.22
CA ALA A 43 14.73 -8.21 5.14
C ALA A 43 16.09 -7.54 4.93
N GLY A 44 16.15 -6.50 4.08
CA GLY A 44 17.37 -5.72 3.84
C GLY A 44 17.89 -5.05 5.10
N MET A 45 17.02 -4.43 5.88
CA MET A 45 17.37 -3.84 7.18
C MET A 45 17.82 -4.90 8.19
N ALA A 46 17.06 -5.97 8.34
CA ALA A 46 17.34 -7.02 9.33
C ALA A 46 18.65 -7.79 9.06
N LEU A 47 19.00 -7.96 7.78
CA LEU A 47 20.17 -8.72 7.34
C LEU A 47 21.37 -7.86 6.92
N GLY A 48 21.25 -6.54 6.99
CA GLY A 48 22.28 -5.62 6.49
C GLY A 48 22.52 -5.72 4.97
N ARG A 49 21.52 -6.15 4.20
CA ARG A 49 21.61 -6.41 2.76
C ARG A 49 21.13 -5.20 1.95
N ARG A 50 22.10 -4.39 1.50
CA ARG A 50 21.82 -3.18 0.69
C ARG A 50 21.16 -3.47 -0.66
N ASP A 51 21.46 -4.60 -1.28
CA ASP A 51 20.83 -5.04 -2.52
C ASP A 51 19.32 -5.30 -2.34
N PHE A 52 18.90 -5.89 -1.21
CA PHE A 52 17.48 -6.07 -0.89
C PHE A 52 16.78 -4.73 -0.69
N THR A 53 17.41 -3.83 0.07
CA THR A 53 16.87 -2.48 0.29
C THR A 53 16.76 -1.72 -1.04
N GLY A 54 17.78 -1.77 -1.90
CA GLY A 54 17.77 -1.10 -3.19
C GLY A 54 16.63 -1.58 -4.09
N VAL A 55 16.47 -2.91 -4.23
CA VAL A 55 15.37 -3.49 -5.02
C VAL A 55 14.01 -3.17 -4.40
N GLY A 56 13.90 -3.20 -3.06
CA GLY A 56 12.67 -2.82 -2.36
C GLY A 56 12.25 -1.38 -2.64
N ILE A 57 13.19 -0.43 -2.58
CA ILE A 57 12.94 0.99 -2.91
C ILE A 57 12.54 1.17 -4.37
N GLU A 58 13.26 0.54 -5.30
CA GLU A 58 12.99 0.66 -6.74
C GLU A 58 11.58 0.16 -7.09
N THR A 59 11.22 -1.02 -6.59
CA THR A 59 9.91 -1.63 -6.86
C THR A 59 8.78 -0.92 -6.12
N LEU A 60 9.02 -0.40 -4.91
CA LEU A 60 8.05 0.43 -4.20
C LEU A 60 7.80 1.75 -4.96
N GLN A 61 8.84 2.41 -5.43
CA GLN A 61 8.69 3.63 -6.24
C GLN A 61 7.87 3.37 -7.50
N TRP A 62 8.09 2.22 -8.14
CA TRP A 62 7.36 1.84 -9.35
C TRP A 62 5.87 1.64 -9.06
N ILE A 63 5.51 0.86 -8.02
CA ILE A 63 4.09 0.60 -7.69
C ILE A 63 3.38 1.87 -7.19
N VAL A 64 4.01 2.68 -6.37
CA VAL A 64 3.47 3.96 -5.89
C VAL A 64 3.12 4.89 -7.06
N THR A 65 3.97 4.93 -8.10
CA THR A 65 3.67 5.68 -9.33
C THR A 65 2.41 5.15 -10.04
N ARG A 66 2.21 3.83 -10.06
CA ARG A 66 1.01 3.20 -10.63
C ARG A 66 -0.24 3.41 -9.78
N GLN A 67 -0.07 3.58 -8.48
CA GLN A 67 -1.12 3.89 -7.50
C GLN A 67 -1.35 5.39 -7.32
N THR A 68 -1.02 6.19 -8.32
CA THR A 68 -1.23 7.64 -8.30
C THR A 68 -2.20 8.04 -9.42
N SER A 69 -3.30 8.69 -9.04
CA SER A 69 -4.25 9.26 -10.00
C SER A 69 -3.67 10.49 -10.70
N PRO A 70 -4.24 10.94 -11.83
CA PRO A 70 -3.83 12.18 -12.48
C PRO A 70 -3.87 13.42 -11.56
N GLU A 71 -4.78 13.41 -10.57
CA GLU A 71 -4.93 14.48 -9.57
C GLU A 71 -3.95 14.33 -8.37
N GLY A 72 -3.04 13.34 -8.41
CA GLY A 72 -2.07 13.08 -7.36
C GLY A 72 -2.63 12.35 -6.13
N ARG A 73 -3.85 11.84 -6.17
CA ARG A 73 -4.45 11.05 -5.09
C ARG A 73 -3.93 9.62 -5.11
N PHE A 74 -3.97 8.96 -3.97
CA PHE A 74 -3.74 7.52 -3.94
C PHE A 74 -4.92 6.80 -4.61
N ARG A 75 -4.59 5.88 -5.49
CA ARG A 75 -5.50 4.98 -6.20
C ARG A 75 -5.02 3.56 -6.04
N ALA A 76 -5.69 2.77 -5.23
CA ALA A 76 -5.38 1.36 -5.08
C ALA A 76 -5.50 0.64 -6.43
N VAL A 77 -4.71 -0.42 -6.61
CA VAL A 77 -4.87 -1.31 -7.78
C VAL A 77 -6.23 -1.97 -7.69
N GLY A 78 -7.12 -1.64 -8.64
CA GLY A 78 -8.47 -2.23 -8.66
C GLY A 78 -8.46 -3.72 -8.97
N THR A 79 -9.38 -4.47 -8.38
CA THR A 79 -9.46 -5.94 -8.56
C THR A 79 -9.71 -6.37 -10.01
N GLU A 80 -10.31 -5.51 -10.83
CA GLU A 80 -10.46 -5.72 -12.26
C GLU A 80 -9.11 -5.80 -13.02
N SER A 81 -8.00 -5.40 -12.37
CA SER A 81 -6.64 -5.51 -12.91
C SER A 81 -6.10 -6.92 -12.85
N PHE A 82 -6.63 -7.76 -11.98
CA PHE A 82 -6.07 -9.08 -11.67
C PHE A 82 -6.05 -9.99 -12.91
N GLY A 83 -4.95 -10.71 -13.09
CA GLY A 83 -4.77 -11.61 -14.24
C GLY A 83 -4.39 -10.93 -15.55
N ARG A 84 -4.27 -9.59 -15.60
CA ARG A 84 -3.91 -8.82 -16.81
C ARG A 84 -2.40 -8.68 -16.93
N ALA A 85 -1.77 -9.55 -17.73
CA ALA A 85 -0.32 -9.57 -17.87
C ALA A 85 0.23 -8.29 -18.51
N TYR A 86 1.24 -7.70 -17.87
CA TYR A 86 1.96 -6.49 -18.32
C TYR A 86 1.04 -5.30 -18.65
N ALA A 87 -0.12 -5.22 -18.00
CA ALA A 87 -1.10 -4.19 -18.25
C ALA A 87 -1.16 -3.17 -17.09
N PRO A 88 -1.41 -1.88 -17.38
CA PRO A 88 -1.60 -0.88 -16.34
C PRO A 88 -2.81 -1.24 -15.46
N PRO A 89 -2.80 -0.83 -14.17
CA PRO A 89 -3.91 -1.08 -13.28
C PRO A 89 -5.19 -0.40 -13.76
N LEU A 90 -6.31 -1.07 -13.52
CA LEU A 90 -7.64 -0.50 -13.66
C LEU A 90 -8.04 0.21 -12.37
N GLN A 91 -8.96 1.16 -12.47
CA GLN A 91 -9.27 2.09 -11.40
C GLN A 91 -10.06 1.43 -10.26
N PHE A 92 -10.95 0.47 -10.56
CA PHE A 92 -11.87 -0.15 -9.60
C PHE A 92 -11.75 -1.69 -9.66
N ASP A 93 -12.27 -2.43 -8.73
CA ASP A 93 -12.71 -2.08 -7.39
C ASP A 93 -11.48 -1.86 -6.48
N GLN A 94 -11.41 -0.74 -5.78
CA GLN A 94 -10.29 -0.43 -4.87
C GLN A 94 -10.58 -0.97 -3.48
N GLN A 95 -9.62 -1.71 -2.89
CA GLN A 95 -9.80 -2.34 -1.58
C GLN A 95 -8.89 -1.74 -0.49
N PRO A 96 -9.38 -1.69 0.78
CA PRO A 96 -8.62 -1.16 1.93
C PRO A 96 -7.25 -1.78 2.13
N LEU A 97 -7.11 -3.07 1.86
CA LEU A 97 -5.86 -3.81 2.00
C LEU A 97 -4.71 -3.20 1.18
N GLU A 98 -4.98 -2.74 -0.04
CA GLU A 98 -3.96 -2.12 -0.89
C GLU A 98 -3.42 -0.81 -0.29
N ALA A 99 -4.31 -0.01 0.31
CA ALA A 99 -3.91 1.21 0.99
C ALA A 99 -3.07 0.93 2.23
N GLN A 100 -3.46 -0.07 3.03
CA GLN A 100 -2.73 -0.50 4.22
C GLN A 100 -1.33 -1.03 3.84
N ALA A 101 -1.22 -1.90 2.86
CA ALA A 101 0.05 -2.43 2.39
C ALA A 101 0.98 -1.30 1.91
N THR A 102 0.44 -0.31 1.19
CA THR A 102 1.22 0.84 0.72
C THR A 102 1.68 1.71 1.88
N VAL A 103 0.83 1.97 2.89
CA VAL A 103 1.23 2.69 4.11
C VAL A 103 2.42 2.01 4.78
N GLU A 104 2.33 0.71 5.05
CA GLU A 104 3.38 -0.03 5.77
C GLU A 104 4.68 -0.14 4.96
N ALA A 105 4.58 -0.36 3.65
CA ALA A 105 5.74 -0.37 2.77
C ALA A 105 6.46 1.00 2.74
N CYS A 106 5.71 2.09 2.72
CA CYS A 106 6.28 3.44 2.78
C CYS A 106 6.91 3.75 4.15
N VAL A 107 6.31 3.27 5.25
CA VAL A 107 6.93 3.34 6.58
C VAL A 107 8.27 2.59 6.59
N ALA A 108 8.31 1.36 6.08
CA ALA A 108 9.55 0.57 5.99
C ALA A 108 10.61 1.25 5.10
N ALA A 109 10.18 1.92 4.02
CA ALA A 109 11.09 2.67 3.15
C ALA A 109 11.66 3.90 3.87
N HIS A 110 10.86 4.61 4.66
CA HIS A 110 11.34 5.71 5.50
C HIS A 110 12.32 5.22 6.56
N GLU A 111 12.02 4.13 7.24
CA GLU A 111 12.93 3.51 8.23
C GLU A 111 14.28 3.11 7.60
N ALA A 112 14.26 2.60 6.36
CA ALA A 112 15.46 2.17 5.66
C ALA A 112 16.32 3.31 5.09
N THR A 113 15.72 4.46 4.75
CA THR A 113 16.39 5.52 3.98
C THR A 113 16.46 6.87 4.70
N GLY A 114 15.57 7.14 5.66
CA GLY A 114 15.38 8.46 6.27
C GLY A 114 14.68 9.48 5.36
N GLU A 115 14.32 9.11 4.12
CA GLU A 115 13.77 10.05 3.15
C GLU A 115 12.34 10.47 3.50
N ARG A 116 12.10 11.78 3.58
CA ARG A 116 10.80 12.37 3.92
C ARG A 116 9.70 12.02 2.92
N ARG A 117 10.01 11.84 1.65
CA ARG A 117 9.03 11.52 0.61
C ARG A 117 8.19 10.27 0.96
N TRP A 118 8.78 9.30 1.66
CA TRP A 118 8.07 8.09 2.05
C TRP A 118 7.04 8.34 3.15
N VAL A 119 7.29 9.36 4.01
CA VAL A 119 6.28 9.83 4.98
C VAL A 119 5.09 10.44 4.22
N ASP A 120 5.37 11.26 3.21
CA ASP A 120 4.33 11.92 2.43
C ASP A 120 3.49 10.92 1.62
N GLU A 121 4.13 9.88 1.07
CA GLU A 121 3.45 8.79 0.38
C GLU A 121 2.61 7.92 1.32
N ALA A 122 3.11 7.59 2.52
CA ALA A 122 2.33 6.88 3.54
C ALA A 122 1.09 7.68 3.92
N MET A 123 1.24 8.99 4.14
CA MET A 123 0.13 9.87 4.45
C MET A 123 -0.86 10.00 3.29
N ARG A 124 -0.38 10.01 2.03
CA ARG A 124 -1.23 10.02 0.84
C ARG A 124 -2.08 8.76 0.75
N ALA A 125 -1.48 7.58 0.94
CA ALA A 125 -2.20 6.31 0.96
C ALA A 125 -3.20 6.24 2.12
N TYR A 126 -2.83 6.72 3.30
CA TYR A 126 -3.73 6.76 4.46
C TYR A 126 -4.94 7.66 4.25
N ARG A 127 -4.78 8.83 3.60
CA ARG A 127 -5.90 9.73 3.29
C ARG A 127 -6.98 9.10 2.42
N TRP A 128 -6.67 8.03 1.70
CA TRP A 128 -7.66 7.28 0.93
C TRP A 128 -8.82 6.79 1.80
N TYR A 129 -8.54 6.33 3.03
CA TYR A 129 -9.58 5.94 3.99
C TYR A 129 -10.48 7.12 4.41
N LEU A 130 -9.95 8.34 4.35
CA LEU A 130 -10.60 9.56 4.83
C LEU A 130 -11.34 10.34 3.72
N GLY A 131 -11.44 9.74 2.52
CA GLY A 131 -12.03 10.39 1.37
C GLY A 131 -11.02 11.04 0.41
N GLY A 132 -9.72 10.98 0.68
CA GLY A 132 -8.70 11.42 -0.27
C GLY A 132 -8.50 10.41 -1.41
N ASN A 133 -9.56 10.00 -2.04
CA ASN A 133 -9.65 8.97 -3.09
C ASN A 133 -10.40 9.49 -4.33
N ASP A 134 -10.59 8.65 -5.33
CA ASP A 134 -11.16 9.03 -6.62
C ASP A 134 -12.61 9.54 -6.58
N LEU A 135 -13.37 9.27 -5.52
CA LEU A 135 -14.78 9.66 -5.40
C LEU A 135 -15.06 10.62 -4.23
N ASP A 136 -14.03 11.09 -3.52
CA ASP A 136 -14.15 11.94 -2.33
C ASP A 136 -15.03 11.33 -1.21
N LEU A 137 -15.07 9.99 -1.12
CA LEU A 137 -15.91 9.26 -0.19
C LEU A 137 -15.06 8.61 0.92
N PRO A 138 -15.32 8.90 2.21
CA PRO A 138 -14.62 8.23 3.30
C PRO A 138 -15.04 6.77 3.42
N LEU A 139 -14.06 5.86 3.54
CA LEU A 139 -14.29 4.44 3.80
C LEU A 139 -14.27 4.14 5.31
N ALA A 140 -13.48 4.89 6.07
CA ALA A 140 -13.46 4.77 7.52
C ALA A 140 -14.75 5.32 8.12
N THR A 141 -15.37 4.54 9.03
CA THR A 141 -16.57 4.96 9.77
C THR A 141 -16.14 5.47 11.15
N ALA A 142 -16.40 6.78 11.42
CA ALA A 142 -15.92 7.44 12.64
C ALA A 142 -16.63 7.01 13.91
N GLN A 143 -17.82 6.43 13.79
CA GLN A 143 -18.71 6.10 14.94
C GLN A 143 -18.35 4.77 15.59
N ASP A 144 -17.90 3.80 14.82
CA ASP A 144 -17.68 2.42 15.27
C ASP A 144 -16.26 1.89 14.98
N GLY A 145 -15.43 2.71 14.33
CA GLY A 145 -14.06 2.31 13.93
C GLY A 145 -14.03 1.29 12.82
N GLY A 146 -15.12 1.13 12.09
CA GLY A 146 -15.27 0.25 10.96
C GLY A 146 -14.64 0.79 9.68
N CYS A 147 -14.63 -0.04 8.65
CA CYS A 147 -14.19 0.31 7.30
C CYS A 147 -15.07 -0.38 6.27
N PHE A 148 -15.56 0.36 5.30
CA PHE A 148 -16.24 -0.19 4.14
C PHE A 148 -15.30 -1.01 3.28
N ASP A 149 -15.80 -2.07 2.62
CA ASP A 149 -14.98 -3.07 1.94
C ASP A 149 -14.33 -2.60 0.64
N GLY A 150 -14.79 -1.49 0.07
CA GLY A 150 -14.14 -1.00 -1.13
C GLY A 150 -14.79 0.24 -1.76
N LEU A 151 -14.05 0.80 -2.71
CA LEU A 151 -14.48 1.90 -3.56
C LEU A 151 -14.78 1.38 -4.95
N MET A 152 -16.07 1.35 -5.30
CA MET A 152 -16.62 0.89 -6.56
C MET A 152 -16.82 2.06 -7.54
N PRO A 153 -17.06 1.84 -8.85
CA PRO A 153 -17.28 2.92 -9.82
C PRO A 153 -18.42 3.89 -9.43
N HIS A 154 -19.39 3.41 -8.69
CA HIS A 154 -20.61 4.15 -8.36
C HIS A 154 -20.77 4.47 -6.87
N GLY A 155 -19.72 4.31 -6.06
CA GLY A 155 -19.74 4.59 -4.63
C GLY A 155 -19.06 3.54 -3.79
N LEU A 156 -19.48 3.42 -2.52
CA LEU A 156 -18.90 2.52 -1.54
C LEU A 156 -19.55 1.13 -1.59
N ASN A 157 -18.74 0.09 -1.54
CA ASN A 157 -19.19 -1.21 -1.06
C ASN A 157 -19.35 -1.10 0.46
N ARG A 158 -20.60 -0.96 0.92
CA ARG A 158 -20.94 -0.67 2.32
C ARG A 158 -20.84 -1.88 3.26
N ASN A 159 -20.47 -3.04 2.77
CA ASN A 159 -20.12 -4.14 3.66
C ASN A 159 -18.88 -3.75 4.48
N GLN A 160 -18.72 -4.34 5.68
CA GLN A 160 -17.62 -4.08 6.61
C GLN A 160 -17.03 -5.41 7.04
N GLY A 161 -16.25 -6.01 6.15
CA GLY A 161 -15.57 -7.27 6.42
C GLY A 161 -14.40 -7.12 7.40
N ALA A 162 -14.06 -8.19 8.09
CA ALA A 162 -12.97 -8.19 9.06
C ALA A 162 -11.62 -7.77 8.43
N GLU A 163 -11.36 -8.13 7.18
CA GLU A 163 -10.17 -7.74 6.45
C GLU A 163 -10.07 -6.22 6.31
N SER A 164 -11.14 -5.57 5.91
CA SER A 164 -11.20 -4.12 5.70
C SER A 164 -11.02 -3.35 7.00
N ILE A 165 -11.65 -3.82 8.07
CA ILE A 165 -11.50 -3.26 9.42
C ILE A 165 -10.06 -3.42 9.90
N LEU A 166 -9.46 -4.60 9.76
CA LEU A 166 -8.07 -4.86 10.13
C LEU A 166 -7.10 -4.00 9.31
N ALA A 167 -7.33 -3.86 8.01
CA ALA A 167 -6.51 -3.01 7.15
C ALA A 167 -6.49 -1.55 7.64
N LEU A 168 -7.65 -0.98 7.97
CA LEU A 168 -7.73 0.36 8.56
C LEU A 168 -6.98 0.44 9.90
N GLN A 169 -7.18 -0.52 10.80
CA GLN A 169 -6.57 -0.47 12.14
C GLN A 169 -5.04 -0.65 12.06
N LEU A 170 -4.53 -1.50 11.19
CA LEU A 170 -3.09 -1.65 10.96
C LEU A 170 -2.49 -0.37 10.35
N ALA A 171 -3.17 0.25 9.37
CA ALA A 171 -2.77 1.54 8.84
C ALA A 171 -2.77 2.64 9.92
N ASN A 172 -3.77 2.68 10.81
CA ASN A 172 -3.82 3.59 11.96
C ASN A 172 -2.61 3.40 12.89
N CYS A 173 -2.23 2.16 13.20
CA CYS A 173 -1.07 1.84 14.03
C CYS A 173 0.23 2.31 13.35
N ALA A 174 0.40 2.02 12.05
CA ALA A 174 1.58 2.39 11.29
C ALA A 174 1.75 3.94 11.22
N ILE A 175 0.68 4.66 10.91
CA ILE A 175 0.70 6.13 10.87
C ILE A 175 0.96 6.73 12.25
N SER A 176 0.38 6.16 13.31
CA SER A 176 0.62 6.61 14.69
C SER A 176 2.09 6.46 15.09
N ALA A 177 2.70 5.33 14.74
CA ALA A 177 4.13 5.09 14.99
C ALA A 177 5.01 6.06 14.20
N LEU A 178 4.73 6.24 12.90
CA LEU A 178 5.43 7.16 12.02
C LEU A 178 5.36 8.61 12.52
N SER A 179 4.17 9.06 12.95
CA SER A 179 3.95 10.41 13.48
C SER A 179 4.78 10.68 14.74
N LYS A 180 4.85 9.70 15.63
CA LYS A 180 5.70 9.79 16.84
C LYS A 180 7.18 9.88 16.49
N ALA A 181 7.65 9.08 15.52
CA ALA A 181 9.04 9.05 15.11
C ALA A 181 9.48 10.33 14.40
N THR A 182 8.58 10.98 13.65
CA THR A 182 8.90 12.16 12.81
C THR A 182 8.53 13.50 13.45
N GLY A 183 7.88 13.49 14.63
CA GLY A 183 7.37 14.72 15.27
C GLY A 183 6.19 15.35 14.51
N ASN A 184 5.63 14.68 13.52
CA ASN A 184 4.47 15.16 12.78
C ASN A 184 3.18 14.68 13.45
N VAL A 185 2.26 15.62 13.69
CA VAL A 185 0.93 15.29 14.23
C VAL A 185 0.00 14.90 13.09
N ALA A 186 0.05 13.63 12.66
CA ALA A 186 -1.07 13.05 11.94
C ALA A 186 -2.10 12.58 12.97
N THR A 187 -3.35 13.01 12.84
CA THR A 187 -4.43 12.51 13.70
C THR A 187 -5.00 11.25 13.03
N PRO A 188 -4.73 10.04 13.55
CA PRO A 188 -5.38 8.82 13.08
C PRO A 188 -6.89 8.91 13.28
N VAL A 189 -7.64 8.20 12.45
CA VAL A 189 -9.08 8.00 12.73
C VAL A 189 -9.19 7.28 14.06
N ARG A 190 -9.68 7.97 15.07
CA ARG A 190 -10.08 7.34 16.33
C ARG A 190 -11.56 7.03 16.23
N ALA A 191 -11.94 5.79 16.55
CA ALA A 191 -13.29 5.52 16.92
C ALA A 191 -13.66 6.51 18.05
N ALA A 192 -14.74 7.24 17.88
CA ALA A 192 -15.30 8.00 18.99
C ALA A 192 -15.70 6.96 20.05
N VAL A 193 -14.87 6.82 21.07
CA VAL A 193 -15.24 6.05 22.26
C VAL A 193 -16.31 6.89 22.94
N ALA A 194 -17.57 6.45 22.77
CA ALA A 194 -18.70 7.00 23.52
C ALA A 194 -18.59 6.58 24.98
#